data_e3a40d6aec4be9cd80882f31165024dc
#
_entry.id   e3a40d6aec4be9cd80882f31165024dc
#
_cell.length_a   1.000
_cell.length_b   1.000
_cell.length_c   1.000
_cell.angle_alpha   90.00
_cell.angle_beta   90.00
_cell.angle_gamma   90.00
#
_symmetry.space_group_name_H-M   'P 1'
#
loop_
_entity.id
_entity.type
_entity.pdbx_description
1 polymer ?
#
loop_
_entity_poly.entity_id
_entity_poly.type
_entity_poly.pdbx_seq_one_letter_code
_entity_poly.pdbx_strand_id
1 'polypeptide(L)' 'MSNVFMAGRELVRWEVTACGADGPYRLTIRHSHGTIVEYFQTVTDALDREAELEDLVIAARGGRPCSFGKVA' A
#
# COMPACT_ATOMS: atom_id res chain seq x y z
N MET A 1 1.33 -7.40 -10.08
CA MET A 1 1.82 -7.71 -8.72
C MET A 1 0.76 -7.32 -7.71
N SER A 2 0.33 -8.25 -6.91
CA SER A 2 -0.70 -7.99 -5.90
C SER A 2 -0.41 -8.80 -4.65
N ASN A 3 -0.92 -8.30 -3.52
CA ASN A 3 -0.75 -8.98 -2.25
C ASN A 3 -1.79 -8.44 -1.27
N VAL A 4 -1.72 -8.95 -0.03
CA VAL A 4 -2.64 -8.53 1.01
C VAL A 4 -1.86 -8.30 2.30
N PHE A 5 -2.43 -7.48 3.18
CA PHE A 5 -1.92 -7.34 4.54
C PHE A 5 -3.07 -7.18 5.51
N MET A 6 -2.81 -7.41 6.79
CA MET A 6 -3.81 -7.26 7.84
C MET A 6 -3.65 -5.90 8.50
N ALA A 7 -4.76 -5.20 8.64
CA ALA A 7 -4.81 -3.93 9.36
C ALA A 7 -5.83 -4.12 10.48
N GLY A 8 -5.35 -4.40 11.68
CA GLY A 8 -6.21 -4.82 12.77
C GLY A 8 -6.85 -6.16 12.41
N ARG A 9 -8.18 -6.17 12.26
CA ARG A 9 -8.91 -7.37 11.86
C ARG A 9 -9.32 -7.34 10.39
N GLU A 10 -8.94 -6.29 9.68
CA GLU A 10 -9.32 -6.10 8.30
C GLU A 10 -8.26 -6.64 7.37
N LEU A 11 -8.70 -7.37 6.32
CA LEU A 11 -7.81 -7.80 5.25
C LEU A 11 -7.81 -6.72 4.19
N VAL A 12 -6.64 -6.16 3.91
CA VAL A 12 -6.47 -5.09 2.92
C VAL A 12 -5.73 -5.64 1.71
N ARG A 13 -6.22 -5.35 0.52
CA ARG A 13 -5.60 -5.80 -0.73
C ARG A 13 -4.91 -4.65 -1.41
N TRP A 14 -3.75 -4.93 -2.01
CA TRP A 14 -3.10 -3.94 -2.84
C TRP A 14 -2.62 -4.57 -4.15
N GLU A 15 -2.49 -3.73 -5.15
CA GLU A 15 -2.09 -4.18 -6.47
C GLU A 15 -1.28 -3.08 -7.16
N VAL A 16 -0.19 -3.47 -7.83
CA VAL A 16 0.58 -2.58 -8.69
C VAL A 16 0.42 -3.08 -10.11
N THR A 17 -0.09 -2.24 -10.98
CA THR A 17 -0.39 -2.59 -12.38
C THR A 17 0.33 -1.63 -13.32
N ALA A 18 0.98 -2.17 -14.34
CA ALA A 18 1.56 -1.34 -15.39
C ALA A 18 0.43 -0.81 -16.27
N CYS A 19 0.44 0.51 -16.50
CA CYS A 19 -0.60 1.17 -17.29
C CYS A 19 -0.24 1.27 -18.78
N GLY A 20 0.90 0.71 -19.17
CA GLY A 20 1.35 0.71 -20.55
C GLY A 20 2.75 0.14 -20.61
N ALA A 21 3.30 0.03 -21.83
CA ALA A 21 4.61 -0.56 -22.04
C ALA A 21 5.72 0.23 -21.34
N ASP A 22 5.56 1.55 -21.28
CA ASP A 22 6.57 2.45 -20.72
C ASP A 22 6.13 3.07 -19.40
N GLY A 23 5.24 2.39 -18.66
CA GLY A 23 4.67 2.94 -17.46
C GLY A 23 3.59 3.95 -17.78
N PRO A 24 3.04 4.69 -16.85
CA PRO A 24 3.30 4.62 -15.42
C PRO A 24 2.76 3.35 -14.77
N TYR A 25 3.00 3.24 -13.48
CA TYR A 25 2.46 2.15 -12.68
C TYR A 25 1.36 2.69 -11.79
N ARG A 26 0.30 1.91 -11.65
CA ARG A 26 -0.83 2.27 -10.80
C ARG A 26 -0.81 1.41 -9.55
N LEU A 27 -0.75 2.06 -8.38
CA LEU A 27 -0.91 1.39 -7.10
C LEU A 27 -2.35 1.55 -6.65
N THR A 28 -3.01 0.44 -6.35
CA THR A 28 -4.39 0.43 -5.85
C THR A 28 -4.41 -0.30 -4.52
N ILE A 29 -4.96 0.35 -3.50
CA ILE A 29 -5.14 -0.27 -2.18
C ILE A 29 -6.62 -0.23 -1.85
N ARG A 30 -7.21 -1.41 -1.64
CA ARG A 30 -8.64 -1.54 -1.34
C ARG A 30 -8.83 -1.94 0.10
N HIS A 31 -9.59 -1.14 0.82
CA HIS A 31 -9.90 -1.40 2.22
C HIS A 31 -11.38 -1.05 2.47
N SER A 32 -11.86 -1.34 3.68
CA SER A 32 -13.29 -1.22 3.97
C SER A 32 -13.83 0.20 3.88
N HIS A 33 -12.97 1.21 4.00
CA HIS A 33 -13.39 2.61 3.95
C HIS A 33 -13.21 3.24 2.58
N GLY A 34 -12.74 2.48 1.60
CA GLY A 34 -12.58 2.99 0.26
C GLY A 34 -11.38 2.41 -0.46
N THR A 35 -10.95 3.11 -1.50
CA THR A 35 -9.85 2.68 -2.33
C THR A 35 -8.89 3.84 -2.52
N ILE A 36 -7.61 3.57 -2.38
CA ILE A 36 -6.54 4.53 -2.64
C ILE A 36 -5.91 4.17 -3.97
N VAL A 37 -5.82 5.14 -4.88
CA VAL A 37 -5.19 4.93 -6.19
C VAL A 37 -4.14 6.02 -6.39
N GLU A 38 -2.91 5.62 -6.69
CA GLU A 38 -1.82 6.56 -6.98
C GLU A 38 -1.02 6.04 -8.15
N TYR A 39 -0.35 6.97 -8.86
CA TYR A 39 0.41 6.64 -10.05
C TYR A 39 1.88 6.98 -9.85
N PHE A 40 2.76 6.13 -10.38
CA PHE A 40 4.21 6.26 -10.20
C PHE A 40 4.93 5.96 -11.51
N GLN A 41 6.11 6.55 -11.69
CA GLN A 41 6.89 6.32 -12.88
C GLN A 41 7.66 5.00 -12.85
N THR A 42 7.96 4.49 -11.65
CA THR A 42 8.70 3.23 -11.50
C THR A 42 7.97 2.32 -10.54
N VAL A 43 8.21 1.01 -10.69
CA VAL A 43 7.61 0.04 -9.77
C VAL A 43 8.20 0.19 -8.36
N THR A 44 9.46 0.58 -8.25
CA THR A 44 10.09 0.80 -6.94
C THR A 44 9.38 1.90 -6.17
N ASP A 45 9.08 3.01 -6.83
CA ASP A 45 8.36 4.11 -6.18
C ASP A 45 6.98 3.66 -5.72
N ALA A 46 6.29 2.86 -6.55
CA ALA A 46 4.97 2.35 -6.20
C ALA A 46 5.05 1.43 -4.97
N LEU A 47 6.05 0.56 -4.92
CA LEU A 47 6.21 -0.36 -3.79
C LEU A 47 6.61 0.37 -2.51
N ASP A 48 7.45 1.40 -2.64
CA ASP A 48 7.83 2.21 -1.47
C ASP A 48 6.60 2.92 -0.90
N ARG A 49 5.76 3.45 -1.78
CA ARG A 49 4.53 4.12 -1.32
C ARG A 49 3.55 3.12 -0.72
N GLU A 50 3.48 1.91 -1.27
CA GLU A 50 2.62 0.88 -0.72
C GLU A 50 3.01 0.57 0.73
N ALA A 51 4.31 0.44 0.99
CA ALA A 51 4.78 0.18 2.35
C ALA A 51 4.40 1.30 3.31
N GLU A 52 4.50 2.56 2.88
CA GLU A 52 4.10 3.70 3.69
C GLU A 52 2.60 3.67 3.98
N LEU A 53 1.79 3.42 2.95
CA LEU A 53 0.34 3.37 3.10
C LEU A 53 -0.09 2.18 3.96
N GLU A 54 0.61 1.07 3.84
CA GLU A 54 0.36 -0.10 4.69
C GLU A 54 0.49 0.27 6.16
N ASP A 55 1.58 0.94 6.53
CA ASP A 55 1.80 1.37 7.90
C ASP A 55 0.71 2.34 8.36
N LEU A 56 0.30 3.26 7.50
CA LEU A 56 -0.74 4.23 7.82
C LEU A 56 -2.08 3.55 8.05
N VAL A 57 -2.44 2.61 7.18
CA VAL A 57 -3.72 1.91 7.29
C VAL A 57 -3.74 1.03 8.53
N ILE A 58 -2.63 0.33 8.81
CA ILE A 58 -2.52 -0.51 10.00
C ILE A 58 -2.67 0.33 11.25
N ALA A 59 -2.01 1.48 11.31
CA ALA A 59 -2.11 2.38 12.46
C ALA A 59 -3.53 2.90 12.63
N ALA A 60 -4.21 3.23 11.53
CA ALA A 60 -5.57 3.75 11.57
C ALA A 60 -6.56 2.70 12.07
N ARG A 61 -6.25 1.42 11.91
CA ARG A 61 -7.11 0.32 12.36
C ARG A 61 -6.71 -0.21 13.74
N GLY A 62 -5.84 0.49 14.44
CA GLY A 62 -5.41 0.08 15.77
C GLY A 62 -4.27 -0.92 15.79
N GLY A 63 -3.68 -1.22 14.63
CA GLY A 63 -2.49 -2.04 14.55
C GLY A 63 -1.24 -1.25 14.86
N ARG A 64 -0.11 -1.95 14.92
CA ARG A 64 1.18 -1.31 15.12
C ARG A 64 1.95 -1.31 13.81
N PRO A 65 2.45 -0.15 13.37
CA PRO A 65 3.25 -0.09 12.15
C PRO A 65 4.51 -0.93 12.27
N CYS A 66 4.89 -1.56 11.19
CA CYS A 66 6.14 -2.32 11.15
C CYS A 66 7.34 -1.44 11.38
N SER A 67 7.22 -0.18 11.04
CA SER A 67 8.30 0.78 11.21
C SER A 67 8.49 1.23 12.64
N PHE A 68 7.68 0.76 13.54
CA PHE A 68 7.70 1.19 14.93
C PHE A 68 9.10 1.11 15.55
N GLY A 69 9.80 0.04 15.25
CA GLY A 69 11.12 -0.17 15.83
C GLY A 69 12.19 0.83 15.40
N LYS A 70 12.00 1.49 14.27
CA LYS A 70 13.01 2.43 13.79
C LYS A 70 12.80 3.84 14.30
N VAL A 71 11.81 4.03 15.10
CA VAL A 71 11.57 5.33 15.70
C VAL A 71 12.64 5.66 16.73
N ALA A 72 13.25 4.66 17.24
CA ALA A 72 14.25 4.83 18.29
C ALA A 72 15.39 5.73 17.85
#